data_7564d8b1436d9fe1b1a83c14183fd9e2
#
_entry.id   7564d8b1436d9fe1b1a83c14183fd9e2
#
_cell.length_a   1.000
_cell.length_b   1.000
_cell.length_c   1.000
_cell.angle_alpha   90.00
_cell.angle_beta   90.00
_cell.angle_gamma   90.00
#
_symmetry.space_group_name_H-M   'P 1'
#
loop_
_entity.id
_entity.type
_entity.pdbx_description
1 polymer ?
#
loop_
_entity_poly.entity_id
_entity_poly.type
_entity_poly.pdbx_seq_one_letter_code
_entity_poly.pdbx_strand_id
1 'polypeptide(L)'
;TTMPYNTKNALCASIAGQILSMEYLDKIREKESAAYSVGANGGCSVGKDNYRMFQIFAYCPMKPEKKEVAMRIMNDEVKNLANTCDPAKLAKCKEYMIKSYHDSQKSNGYWLSIINQYQNLGIDQYSDYLKTLEALTPQDICNYMKEFNKSGNHITVAMLPEE
;
A
#
# COMPACT_ATOMS: atom_id res chain seq x y z
N THR A 1 5.39 -0.46 -10.49
CA THR A 1 6.02 0.61 -11.24
C THR A 1 7.39 0.98 -10.67
N THR A 2 8.23 1.60 -11.48
CA THR A 2 9.50 2.18 -11.01
C THR A 2 9.34 3.69 -10.82
N MET A 3 9.72 4.17 -9.64
CA MET A 3 9.72 5.59 -9.28
C MET A 3 10.96 5.92 -8.45
N PRO A 4 11.41 7.19 -8.42
CA PRO A 4 12.49 7.58 -7.51
C PRO A 4 12.13 7.25 -6.07
N TYR A 5 13.08 6.62 -5.35
CA TYR A 5 12.90 6.39 -3.92
C TYR A 5 13.04 7.71 -3.16
N ASN A 6 12.09 7.98 -2.32
CA ASN A 6 12.16 8.94 -1.21
C ASN A 6 11.17 8.50 -0.13
N THR A 7 11.33 8.99 1.07
CA THR A 7 10.48 8.66 2.22
C THR A 7 9.00 8.92 1.94
N LYS A 8 8.69 10.01 1.23
CA LYS A 8 7.31 10.36 0.87
C LYS A 8 6.67 9.30 -0.02
N ASN A 9 7.33 8.88 -1.11
CA ASN A 9 6.82 7.85 -2.01
C ASN A 9 6.65 6.50 -1.30
N ALA A 10 7.61 6.12 -0.45
CA ALA A 10 7.51 4.88 0.32
C ALA A 10 6.32 4.88 1.30
N LEU A 11 6.10 6.00 2.00
CA LEU A 11 4.94 6.18 2.88
C LEU A 11 3.63 6.20 2.11
N CYS A 12 3.57 6.91 0.96
CA CYS A 12 2.39 6.92 0.11
C CYS A 12 2.03 5.51 -0.39
N ALA A 13 3.02 4.69 -0.77
CA ALA A 13 2.78 3.30 -1.16
C ALA A 13 2.13 2.50 -0.03
N SER A 14 2.70 2.57 1.17
CA SER A 14 2.17 1.87 2.35
C SER A 14 0.75 2.33 2.70
N ILE A 15 0.51 3.64 2.72
CA ILE A 15 -0.81 4.23 3.01
C ILE A 15 -1.83 3.85 1.94
N ALA A 16 -1.45 3.89 0.66
CA ALA A 16 -2.33 3.47 -0.44
C ALA A 16 -2.80 2.02 -0.26
N GLY A 17 -1.89 1.09 0.07
CA GLY A 17 -2.24 -0.29 0.38
C GLY A 17 -3.21 -0.41 1.56
N GLN A 18 -2.99 0.34 2.64
CA GLN A 18 -3.88 0.33 3.81
C GLN A 18 -5.26 0.91 3.49
N ILE A 19 -5.35 2.02 2.75
CA ILE A 19 -6.64 2.62 2.33
C ILE A 19 -7.39 1.65 1.42
N LEU A 20 -6.72 1.05 0.42
CA LEU A 20 -7.34 0.03 -0.44
C LEU A 20 -7.84 -1.16 0.37
N SER A 21 -7.08 -1.60 1.37
CA SER A 21 -7.53 -2.67 2.28
C SER A 21 -8.84 -2.32 2.98
N MET A 22 -8.98 -1.09 3.48
CA MET A 22 -10.23 -0.62 4.10
C MET A 22 -11.37 -0.52 3.09
N GLU A 23 -11.11 -0.05 1.86
CA GLU A 23 -12.14 0.00 0.80
C GLU A 23 -12.62 -1.40 0.41
N TYR A 24 -11.70 -2.34 0.28
CA TYR A 24 -12.04 -3.72 -0.07
C TYR A 24 -12.84 -4.42 1.03
N LEU A 25 -12.50 -4.19 2.31
CA LEU A 25 -13.28 -4.70 3.42
C LEU A 25 -14.71 -4.17 3.37
N ASP A 26 -14.89 -2.86 3.23
CA ASP A 26 -16.21 -2.24 3.16
C ASP A 26 -17.03 -2.74 1.95
N LYS A 27 -16.43 -2.72 0.76
CA LYS A 27 -17.18 -2.97 -0.49
C LYS A 27 -17.32 -4.45 -0.82
N ILE A 28 -16.28 -5.26 -0.63
CA ILE A 28 -16.28 -6.68 -1.02
C ILE A 28 -16.83 -7.57 0.09
N ARG A 29 -16.38 -7.34 1.34
CA ARG A 29 -16.80 -8.14 2.46
C ARG A 29 -18.16 -7.72 2.99
N GLU A 30 -18.32 -6.45 3.37
CA GLU A 30 -19.53 -6.00 4.07
C GLU A 30 -20.72 -5.83 3.12
N LYS A 31 -20.53 -5.17 1.95
CA LYS A 31 -21.65 -4.91 1.03
C LYS A 31 -21.98 -6.09 0.13
N GLU A 32 -20.96 -6.72 -0.48
CA GLU A 32 -21.20 -7.82 -1.44
C GLU A 32 -21.19 -9.21 -0.81
N SER A 33 -20.72 -9.34 0.44
CA SER A 33 -20.53 -10.65 1.12
C SER A 33 -19.77 -11.65 0.24
N ALA A 34 -18.85 -11.14 -0.59
CA ALA A 34 -18.15 -11.91 -1.60
C ALA A 34 -16.96 -12.69 -1.05
N ALA A 35 -16.36 -12.20 0.04
CA ALA A 35 -15.19 -12.79 0.67
C ALA A 35 -15.24 -12.65 2.18
N TYR A 36 -14.62 -13.60 2.91
CA TYR A 36 -14.45 -13.50 4.36
C TYR A 36 -13.30 -12.57 4.72
N SER A 37 -12.21 -12.67 4.00
CA SER A 37 -11.03 -11.81 4.15
C SER A 37 -10.62 -11.22 2.82
N VAL A 38 -10.19 -9.98 2.84
CA VAL A 38 -9.67 -9.28 1.66
C VAL A 38 -8.70 -8.21 2.16
N GLY A 39 -7.68 -7.92 1.40
CA GLY A 39 -6.74 -6.90 1.80
C GLY A 39 -5.80 -6.49 0.68
N ALA A 40 -5.05 -5.42 0.96
CA ALA A 40 -4.00 -4.92 0.11
C ALA A 40 -2.81 -4.44 0.94
N ASN A 41 -1.63 -4.53 0.36
CA ASN A 41 -0.39 -4.00 0.91
C ASN A 41 0.33 -3.22 -0.18
N GLY A 42 0.85 -2.06 0.18
CA GLY A 42 1.71 -1.26 -0.68
C GLY A 42 3.12 -1.13 -0.11
N GLY A 43 4.09 -1.06 -0.99
CA GLY A 43 5.48 -0.92 -0.55
C GLY A 43 6.45 -0.66 -1.69
N CYS A 44 7.71 -0.54 -1.32
CA CYS A 44 8.83 -0.37 -2.23
C CYS A 44 9.87 -1.46 -1.99
N SER A 45 10.26 -2.15 -3.04
CA SER A 45 11.41 -3.06 -3.05
C SER A 45 12.62 -2.35 -3.64
N VAL A 46 13.76 -2.48 -2.96
CA VAL A 46 15.02 -1.88 -3.37
C VAL A 46 15.99 -3.00 -3.74
N GLY A 47 16.35 -3.07 -5.02
CA GLY A 47 17.34 -4.02 -5.52
C GLY A 47 18.77 -3.50 -5.46
N LYS A 48 19.76 -4.38 -5.71
CA LYS A 48 21.20 -4.07 -5.65
C LYS A 48 21.62 -2.98 -6.63
N ASP A 49 21.00 -2.90 -7.80
CA ASP A 49 21.39 -1.97 -8.88
C ASP A 49 20.60 -0.66 -8.84
N ASN A 50 20.32 -0.13 -7.64
CA ASN A 50 19.44 1.02 -7.47
C ASN A 50 18.03 0.85 -8.06
N TYR A 51 17.63 -0.38 -8.34
CA TYR A 51 16.29 -0.69 -8.80
C TYR A 51 15.28 -0.39 -7.69
N ARG A 52 14.32 0.45 -7.99
CA ARG A 52 13.27 0.91 -7.06
C ARG A 52 11.92 0.54 -7.63
N MET A 53 11.37 -0.58 -7.15
CA MET A 53 10.05 -1.03 -7.57
C MET A 53 9.03 -0.74 -6.48
N PHE A 54 8.06 0.09 -6.82
CA PHE A 54 6.86 0.31 -6.03
C PHE A 54 5.78 -0.65 -6.49
N GLN A 55 5.12 -1.29 -5.54
CA GLN A 55 4.07 -2.29 -5.83
C GLN A 55 2.92 -2.18 -4.85
N ILE A 56 1.74 -2.52 -5.32
CA ILE A 56 0.57 -2.78 -4.50
C ILE A 56 0.14 -4.22 -4.79
N PHE A 57 0.14 -5.03 -3.76
CA PHE A 57 -0.35 -6.41 -3.80
C PHE A 57 -1.71 -6.45 -3.11
N ALA A 58 -2.70 -7.06 -3.76
CA ALA A 58 -4.02 -7.26 -3.19
C ALA A 58 -4.44 -8.72 -3.33
N TYR A 59 -5.22 -9.22 -2.38
CA TYR A 59 -5.72 -10.58 -2.37
C TYR A 59 -7.17 -10.63 -1.90
N CYS A 60 -7.92 -11.57 -2.44
CA CYS A 60 -9.31 -11.78 -2.11
C CYS A 60 -9.71 -13.26 -2.29
N PRO A 61 -9.63 -14.10 -1.23
CA PRO A 61 -10.24 -15.43 -1.25
C PRO A 61 -11.76 -15.27 -1.32
N MET A 62 -12.35 -15.58 -2.46
CA MET A 62 -13.76 -15.28 -2.74
C MET A 62 -14.51 -16.51 -3.23
N LYS A 63 -15.84 -16.44 -3.16
CA LYS A 63 -16.70 -17.44 -3.79
C LYS A 63 -16.59 -17.35 -5.33
N PRO A 64 -16.51 -18.47 -6.06
CA PRO A 64 -16.35 -18.46 -7.52
C PRO A 64 -17.35 -17.57 -8.25
N GLU A 65 -18.62 -17.61 -7.84
CA GLU A 65 -19.71 -16.83 -8.41
C GLU A 65 -19.59 -15.30 -8.18
N LYS A 66 -18.75 -14.88 -7.24
CA LYS A 66 -18.51 -13.47 -6.92
C LYS A 66 -17.23 -12.91 -7.55
N LYS A 67 -16.51 -13.73 -8.33
CA LYS A 67 -15.21 -13.36 -8.92
C LYS A 67 -15.28 -12.03 -9.69
N GLU A 68 -16.19 -11.90 -10.61
CA GLU A 68 -16.28 -10.74 -11.49
C GLU A 68 -16.55 -9.44 -10.71
N VAL A 69 -17.46 -9.51 -9.72
CA VAL A 69 -17.79 -8.35 -8.87
C VAL A 69 -16.60 -7.93 -8.03
N ALA A 70 -15.94 -8.88 -7.37
CA ALA A 70 -14.79 -8.58 -6.53
C ALA A 70 -13.61 -8.01 -7.33
N MET A 71 -13.27 -8.62 -8.47
CA MET A 71 -12.20 -8.13 -9.35
C MET A 71 -12.49 -6.72 -9.88
N ARG A 72 -13.73 -6.45 -10.28
CA ARG A 72 -14.14 -5.11 -10.71
C ARG A 72 -13.93 -4.09 -9.59
N ILE A 73 -14.43 -4.37 -8.38
CA ILE A 73 -14.27 -3.47 -7.22
C ILE A 73 -12.78 -3.22 -6.95
N MET A 74 -11.95 -4.27 -6.93
CA MET A 74 -10.52 -4.13 -6.67
C MET A 74 -9.85 -3.22 -7.70
N ASN A 75 -10.15 -3.38 -8.97
CA ASN A 75 -9.59 -2.56 -10.04
C ASN A 75 -10.09 -1.11 -10.00
N ASP A 76 -11.38 -0.93 -9.72
CA ASP A 76 -11.99 0.40 -9.67
C ASP A 76 -11.43 1.22 -8.50
N GLU A 77 -11.22 0.60 -7.32
CA GLU A 77 -10.69 1.32 -6.16
C GLU A 77 -9.24 1.77 -6.34
N VAL A 78 -8.41 1.02 -7.07
CA VAL A 78 -7.06 1.47 -7.45
C VAL A 78 -7.12 2.75 -8.30
N LYS A 79 -8.10 2.84 -9.21
CA LYS A 79 -8.31 4.04 -10.05
C LYS A 79 -8.94 5.18 -9.24
N ASN A 80 -9.92 4.86 -8.39
CA ASN A 80 -10.62 5.84 -7.58
C ASN A 80 -9.68 6.56 -6.60
N LEU A 81 -8.74 5.84 -5.99
CA LEU A 81 -7.77 6.41 -5.05
C LEU A 81 -6.85 7.45 -5.71
N ALA A 82 -6.65 7.38 -7.03
CA ALA A 82 -5.95 8.42 -7.77
C ALA A 82 -6.75 9.75 -7.86
N ASN A 83 -8.05 9.70 -7.70
CA ASN A 83 -8.92 10.88 -7.81
C ASN A 83 -9.38 11.40 -6.44
N THR A 84 -9.63 10.50 -5.50
CA THR A 84 -10.19 10.85 -4.18
C THR A 84 -9.57 9.99 -3.09
N CYS A 85 -9.05 10.63 -2.06
CA CYS A 85 -8.58 10.00 -0.84
C CYS A 85 -9.38 10.53 0.34
N ASP A 86 -10.07 9.64 1.07
CA ASP A 86 -10.84 9.99 2.26
C ASP A 86 -9.90 10.47 3.38
N PRO A 87 -10.05 11.74 3.84
CA PRO A 87 -9.22 12.28 4.92
C PRO A 87 -9.31 11.47 6.22
N ALA A 88 -10.47 10.89 6.52
CA ALA A 88 -10.66 10.10 7.74
C ALA A 88 -9.89 8.77 7.66
N LYS A 89 -9.85 8.13 6.49
CA LYS A 89 -9.04 6.92 6.27
C LYS A 89 -7.55 7.23 6.32
N LEU A 90 -7.12 8.34 5.73
CA LEU A 90 -5.74 8.80 5.84
C LEU A 90 -5.33 9.05 7.30
N ALA A 91 -6.19 9.72 8.09
CA ALA A 91 -5.92 9.98 9.50
C ALA A 91 -5.74 8.68 10.30
N LYS A 92 -6.60 7.66 10.07
CA LYS A 92 -6.46 6.33 10.69
C LYS A 92 -5.14 5.65 10.31
N CYS A 93 -4.74 5.72 9.04
CA CYS A 93 -3.46 5.17 8.60
C CYS A 93 -2.28 5.85 9.31
N LYS A 94 -2.29 7.19 9.39
CA LYS A 94 -1.25 7.96 10.07
C LYS A 94 -1.15 7.59 11.55
N GLU A 95 -2.27 7.55 12.26
CA GLU A 95 -2.31 7.18 13.68
C GLU A 95 -1.71 5.79 13.92
N TYR A 96 -2.13 4.82 13.12
CA TYR A 96 -1.58 3.46 13.19
C TYR A 96 -0.07 3.42 12.91
N MET A 97 0.38 4.12 11.88
CA MET A 97 1.79 4.13 11.47
C MET A 97 2.67 4.86 12.50
N ILE A 98 2.21 5.95 13.09
CA ILE A 98 2.94 6.66 14.17
C ILE A 98 3.09 5.74 15.38
N LYS A 99 2.00 5.08 15.80
CA LYS A 99 2.05 4.12 16.91
C LYS A 99 3.01 2.97 16.61
N SER A 100 2.89 2.37 15.43
CA SER A 100 3.76 1.27 14.99
C SER A 100 5.23 1.68 14.91
N TYR A 101 5.53 2.90 14.47
CA TYR A 101 6.88 3.45 14.45
C TYR A 101 7.49 3.49 15.86
N HIS A 102 6.78 4.07 16.84
CA HIS A 102 7.26 4.13 18.22
C HIS A 102 7.42 2.74 18.86
N ASP A 103 6.52 1.81 18.57
CA ASP A 103 6.62 0.44 19.07
C ASP A 103 7.80 -0.32 18.42
N SER A 104 8.06 -0.10 17.14
CA SER A 104 9.18 -0.73 16.43
C SER A 104 10.54 -0.33 16.99
N GLN A 105 10.70 0.92 17.46
CA GLN A 105 11.94 1.41 18.03
C GLN A 105 12.40 0.68 19.30
N LYS A 106 11.50 -0.06 19.94
CA LYS A 106 11.81 -0.90 21.11
C LYS A 106 12.50 -2.23 20.72
N SER A 107 12.54 -2.55 19.43
CA SER A 107 13.10 -3.80 18.91
C SER A 107 14.50 -3.61 18.33
N ASN A 108 15.44 -4.47 18.74
CA ASN A 108 16.78 -4.53 18.15
C ASN A 108 16.73 -4.87 16.65
N GLY A 109 15.77 -5.70 16.23
CA GLY A 109 15.57 -6.06 14.81
C GLY A 109 15.24 -4.85 13.94
N TYR A 110 14.46 -3.92 14.46
CA TYR A 110 14.17 -2.66 13.77
C TYR A 110 15.45 -1.86 13.51
N TRP A 111 16.27 -1.62 14.54
CA TRP A 111 17.50 -0.87 14.40
C TRP A 111 18.50 -1.54 13.48
N LEU A 112 18.62 -2.86 13.58
CA LEU A 112 19.47 -3.63 12.67
C LEU A 112 19.02 -3.49 11.22
N SER A 113 17.71 -3.50 10.95
CA SER A 113 17.16 -3.28 9.61
C SER A 113 17.47 -1.87 9.08
N ILE A 114 17.29 -0.82 9.90
CA ILE A 114 17.60 0.57 9.54
C ILE A 114 19.08 0.72 9.19
N ILE A 115 19.98 0.22 10.07
CA ILE A 115 21.43 0.28 9.86
C ILE A 115 21.82 -0.48 8.59
N ASN A 116 21.28 -1.67 8.39
CA ASN A 116 21.58 -2.52 7.23
C ASN A 116 21.15 -1.84 5.92
N GLN A 117 19.98 -1.21 5.88
CA GLN A 117 19.51 -0.49 4.70
C GLN A 117 20.37 0.75 4.42
N TYR A 118 20.74 1.48 5.45
CA TYR A 118 21.65 2.63 5.30
C TYR A 118 23.02 2.20 4.77
N GLN A 119 23.63 1.17 5.36
CA GLN A 119 24.94 0.67 4.97
C GLN A 119 24.99 0.08 3.56
N ASN A 120 24.00 -0.74 3.21
CA ASN A 120 24.02 -1.47 1.94
C ASN A 120 23.42 -0.68 0.77
N LEU A 121 22.48 0.24 1.03
CA LEU A 121 21.69 0.89 -0.01
C LEU A 121 21.78 2.42 0.04
N GLY A 122 22.42 2.99 1.07
CA GLY A 122 22.48 4.44 1.29
C GLY A 122 21.12 5.07 1.59
N ILE A 123 20.15 4.28 2.07
CA ILE A 123 18.78 4.74 2.29
C ILE A 123 18.59 5.07 3.77
N ASP A 124 18.34 6.33 4.07
CA ASP A 124 17.87 6.76 5.38
C ASP A 124 16.35 6.62 5.46
N GLN A 125 15.90 5.63 6.22
CA GLN A 125 14.47 5.38 6.45
C GLN A 125 13.99 5.93 7.80
N TYR A 126 14.86 6.57 8.55
CA TYR A 126 14.59 6.99 9.93
C TYR A 126 14.41 8.50 10.10
N SER A 127 15.38 9.29 9.63
CA SER A 127 15.50 10.71 10.00
C SER A 127 14.29 11.57 9.64
N ASP A 128 13.68 11.34 8.49
CA ASP A 128 12.53 12.12 8.00
C ASP A 128 11.18 11.40 8.11
N TYR A 129 11.15 10.20 8.71
CA TYR A 129 9.96 9.36 8.69
C TYR A 129 8.73 10.05 9.29
N LEU A 130 8.78 10.42 10.58
CA LEU A 130 7.65 11.04 11.29
C LEU A 130 7.23 12.37 10.67
N LYS A 131 8.21 13.25 10.43
CA LYS A 131 7.96 14.55 9.82
C LYS A 131 7.25 14.42 8.47
N THR A 132 7.71 13.49 7.63
CA THR A 132 7.10 13.24 6.33
C THR A 132 5.71 12.64 6.47
N LEU A 133 5.52 11.66 7.36
CA LEU A 133 4.24 11.01 7.62
C LEU A 133 3.18 12.01 8.09
N GLU A 134 3.53 12.88 9.05
CA GLU A 134 2.63 13.90 9.57
C GLU A 134 2.23 14.95 8.53
N ALA A 135 3.16 15.30 7.64
CA ALA A 135 2.92 16.29 6.57
C ALA A 135 2.07 15.78 5.41
N LEU A 136 1.90 14.45 5.23
CA LEU A 136 1.12 13.89 4.12
C LEU A 136 -0.31 14.38 4.11
N THR A 137 -0.81 14.71 2.92
CA THR A 137 -2.18 15.14 2.66
C THR A 137 -2.93 14.14 1.78
N PRO A 138 -4.28 14.17 1.73
CA PRO A 138 -5.05 13.37 0.78
C PRO A 138 -4.60 13.58 -0.66
N GLN A 139 -4.24 14.81 -1.02
CA GLN A 139 -3.76 15.14 -2.36
C GLN A 139 -2.43 14.46 -2.70
N ASP A 140 -1.54 14.26 -1.71
CA ASP A 140 -0.27 13.54 -1.91
C ASP A 140 -0.52 12.08 -2.28
N ILE A 141 -1.49 11.43 -1.63
CA ILE A 141 -1.89 10.05 -1.95
C ILE A 141 -2.48 9.98 -3.36
N CYS A 142 -3.38 10.90 -3.70
CA CYS A 142 -3.95 10.96 -5.05
C CYS A 142 -2.87 11.17 -6.12
N ASN A 143 -1.93 12.07 -5.89
CA ASN A 143 -0.83 12.35 -6.82
C ASN A 143 0.10 11.13 -6.98
N TYR A 144 0.42 10.46 -5.87
CA TYR A 144 1.18 9.21 -5.89
C TYR A 144 0.47 8.15 -6.72
N MET A 145 -0.82 7.93 -6.50
CA MET A 145 -1.60 6.93 -7.24
C MET A 145 -1.76 7.26 -8.73
N LYS A 146 -1.86 8.55 -9.08
CA LYS A 146 -1.83 8.97 -10.49
C LYS A 146 -0.54 8.56 -11.17
N GLU A 147 0.59 8.81 -10.52
CA GLU A 147 1.90 8.44 -11.07
C GLU A 147 2.07 6.91 -11.10
N PHE A 148 1.68 6.22 -10.04
CA PHE A 148 1.70 4.77 -9.96
C PHE A 148 0.92 4.13 -11.12
N ASN A 149 -0.29 4.62 -11.40
CA ASN A 149 -1.18 4.06 -12.43
C ASN A 149 -0.71 4.34 -13.87
N LYS A 150 0.16 5.34 -14.09
CA LYS A 150 0.69 5.65 -15.44
C LYS A 150 1.49 4.51 -16.06
N SER A 151 2.12 3.67 -15.26
CA SER A 151 2.92 2.55 -15.75
C SER A 151 2.08 1.52 -16.52
N GLY A 152 0.79 1.41 -16.21
CA GLY A 152 -0.10 0.41 -16.76
C GLY A 152 0.26 -1.05 -16.41
N ASN A 153 1.29 -1.27 -15.60
CA ASN A 153 1.71 -2.62 -15.19
C ASN A 153 0.70 -3.20 -14.20
N HIS A 154 -0.04 -4.19 -14.64
CA HIS A 154 -1.05 -4.85 -13.84
C HIS A 154 -1.07 -6.35 -14.15
N ILE A 155 -1.03 -7.15 -13.10
CA ILE A 155 -1.13 -8.60 -13.19
C ILE A 155 -2.30 -9.05 -12.31
N THR A 156 -3.22 -9.78 -12.90
CA THR A 156 -4.32 -10.42 -12.17
C THR A 156 -4.24 -11.93 -12.33
N VAL A 157 -4.29 -12.63 -11.20
CA VAL A 157 -4.32 -14.10 -11.17
C VAL A 157 -5.59 -14.53 -10.45
N ALA A 158 -6.38 -15.40 -11.08
CA ALA A 158 -7.55 -16.03 -10.47
C ALA A 158 -7.38 -17.55 -10.50
N MET A 159 -7.46 -18.18 -9.31
CA MET A 159 -7.48 -19.63 -9.17
C MET A 159 -8.94 -20.06 -8.99
N LEU A 160 -9.42 -20.96 -9.84
CA LEU A 160 -10.75 -21.54 -9.78
C LEU A 160 -10.64 -23.00 -9.35
N PRO A 161 -11.66 -23.57 -8.70
CA PRO A 161 -11.73 -25.00 -8.46
C PRO A 161 -11.74 -25.76 -9.81
N GLU A 162 -11.16 -26.94 -9.82
CA GLU A 162 -11.32 -27.88 -10.95
C GLU A 162 -12.79 -28.29 -11.07
N GLU A 163 -13.29 -28.37 -12.31
CA GLU A 163 -14.64 -28.87 -12.61
C GLU A 163 -14.75 -30.38 -12.39
#